data_7d2335869335c38ba8819b78fec0833a
#
_entry.id   7d2335869335c38ba8819b78fec0833a
#
_cell.length_a   1.000
_cell.length_b   1.000
_cell.length_c   1.000
_cell.angle_alpha   90.00
_cell.angle_beta   90.00
_cell.angle_gamma   90.00
#
_symmetry.space_group_name_H-M   'P 1'
#
loop_
_entity.id
_entity.type
_entity.pdbx_description
1 polymer ?
#
loop_
_entity_poly.entity_id
_entity_poly.type
_entity_poly.pdbx_seq_one_letter_code
_entity_poly.pdbx_strand_id
1 'polypeptide(L)'
;MEDIQKLEDIGSAMRSCSLRTLGQSAPNPTLSTIRKFRQEYIDHIQNKKCLAGKCKDLLSFVVDPETCIGCKLCLKHCPANAIVVNEKGEVKPGKKLPYVVIDQSKCIKCGACIDSCKFKSISKK
;
A
#
# COMPACT_ATOMS: atom_id res chain seq x y z
N MET A 1 16.21 1.23 -9.27
CA MET A 1 17.16 0.07 -9.29
C MET A 1 18.56 0.48 -8.91
N GLU A 2 19.05 1.62 -9.37
CA GLU A 2 20.38 2.15 -9.01
C GLU A 2 20.60 2.30 -7.50
N ASP A 3 19.56 2.67 -6.74
CA ASP A 3 19.71 2.89 -5.30
C ASP A 3 19.99 1.60 -4.52
N ILE A 4 19.41 0.48 -4.95
CA ILE A 4 19.74 -0.83 -4.34
C ILE A 4 21.18 -1.18 -4.60
N GLN A 5 21.67 -0.96 -5.84
CA GLN A 5 23.06 -1.20 -6.18
C GLN A 5 24.01 -0.29 -5.38
N LYS A 6 23.66 1.00 -5.25
CA LYS A 6 24.44 1.93 -4.41
C LYS A 6 24.52 1.48 -2.96
N LEU A 7 23.43 0.96 -2.39
CA LEU A 7 23.42 0.41 -1.02
C LEU A 7 24.33 -0.82 -0.90
N GLU A 8 24.33 -1.70 -1.89
CA GLU A 8 25.23 -2.86 -1.94
C GLU A 8 26.70 -2.44 -2.05
N ASP A 9 27.01 -1.47 -2.91
CA ASP A 9 28.36 -0.94 -3.12
C ASP A 9 28.90 -0.23 -1.87
N ILE A 10 28.08 0.66 -1.27
CA ILE A 10 28.43 1.36 -0.02
C ILE A 10 28.64 0.36 1.11
N GLY A 11 27.74 -0.60 1.27
CA GLY A 11 27.86 -1.62 2.30
C GLY A 11 29.10 -2.50 2.13
N SER A 12 29.45 -2.84 0.90
CA SER A 12 30.67 -3.59 0.58
C SER A 12 31.93 -2.77 0.89
N ALA A 13 31.96 -1.49 0.50
CA ALA A 13 33.04 -0.59 0.82
C ALA A 13 33.22 -0.40 2.34
N MET A 14 32.13 -0.24 3.08
CA MET A 14 32.17 -0.15 4.55
C MET A 14 32.79 -1.39 5.19
N ARG A 15 32.47 -2.58 4.70
CA ARG A 15 33.03 -3.83 5.21
C ARG A 15 34.52 -3.96 4.98
N SER A 16 35.01 -3.51 3.82
CA SER A 16 36.43 -3.66 3.43
C SER A 16 37.32 -2.53 3.92
N CYS A 17 36.77 -1.30 4.02
CA CYS A 17 37.58 -0.12 4.33
C CYS A 17 37.48 0.34 5.78
N SER A 18 36.54 -0.14 6.57
CA SER A 18 36.41 0.26 7.99
C SER A 18 37.53 -0.37 8.85
N LEU A 19 38.17 0.44 9.63
CA LEU A 19 39.22 0.00 10.56
C LEU A 19 38.69 -0.67 11.81
N ARG A 20 37.41 -0.40 12.16
CA ARG A 20 36.75 -0.92 13.35
C ARG A 20 35.73 -2.00 12.99
N THR A 21 35.66 -3.06 13.78
CA THR A 21 34.69 -4.15 13.63
C THR A 21 33.24 -3.65 13.57
N LEU A 22 32.90 -2.61 14.34
CA LEU A 22 31.56 -2.01 14.31
C LEU A 22 31.24 -1.45 12.92
N GLY A 23 32.16 -0.72 12.28
CA GLY A 23 31.99 -0.22 10.91
C GLY A 23 31.87 -1.35 9.88
N GLN A 24 32.62 -2.43 10.05
CA GLN A 24 32.57 -3.61 9.19
C GLN A 24 31.25 -4.37 9.32
N SER A 25 30.63 -4.39 10.51
CA SER A 25 29.39 -5.12 10.76
C SER A 25 28.11 -4.28 10.52
N ALA A 26 28.23 -2.95 10.57
CA ALA A 26 27.08 -2.04 10.42
C ALA A 26 26.24 -2.27 9.15
N PRO A 27 26.79 -2.55 7.96
CA PRO A 27 26.00 -2.77 6.76
C PRO A 27 25.35 -4.15 6.68
N ASN A 28 25.69 -5.08 7.55
CA ASN A 28 25.22 -6.47 7.47
C ASN A 28 23.70 -6.62 7.49
N PRO A 29 22.92 -5.92 8.35
CA PRO A 29 21.46 -6.01 8.32
C PRO A 29 20.90 -5.59 6.97
N THR A 30 21.34 -4.46 6.42
CA THR A 30 20.88 -3.95 5.12
C THR A 30 21.25 -4.91 3.98
N LEU A 31 22.48 -5.36 3.91
CA LEU A 31 22.95 -6.27 2.87
C LEU A 31 22.25 -7.63 2.94
N SER A 32 22.01 -8.14 4.15
CA SER A 32 21.31 -9.42 4.33
C SER A 32 19.85 -9.34 3.94
N THR A 33 19.16 -8.25 4.26
CA THR A 33 17.75 -8.05 3.88
C THR A 33 17.61 -7.85 2.36
N ILE A 34 18.47 -7.04 1.74
CA ILE A 34 18.48 -6.87 0.28
C ILE A 34 18.71 -8.23 -0.41
N ARG A 35 19.65 -9.04 0.08
CA ARG A 35 19.93 -10.36 -0.49
C ARG A 35 18.76 -11.33 -0.38
N LYS A 36 18.10 -11.37 0.81
CA LYS A 36 17.01 -12.31 1.07
C LYS A 36 15.68 -11.89 0.45
N PHE A 37 15.40 -10.59 0.42
CA PHE A 37 14.10 -10.04 0.04
C PHE A 37 14.19 -9.11 -1.18
N ARG A 38 15.15 -9.36 -2.07
CA ARG A 38 15.42 -8.51 -3.25
C ARG A 38 14.15 -8.26 -4.06
N GLN A 39 13.32 -9.29 -4.25
CA GLN A 39 12.08 -9.17 -5.00
C GLN A 39 11.09 -8.21 -4.34
N GLU A 40 10.97 -8.25 -3.02
CA GLU A 40 10.11 -7.31 -2.28
C GLU A 40 10.57 -5.87 -2.42
N TYR A 41 11.88 -5.62 -2.39
CA TYR A 41 12.44 -4.28 -2.66
C TYR A 41 12.09 -3.81 -4.08
N ILE A 42 12.24 -4.68 -5.07
CA ILE A 42 11.90 -4.38 -6.47
C ILE A 42 10.40 -4.06 -6.58
N ASP A 43 9.53 -4.88 -6.00
CA ASP A 43 8.08 -4.66 -6.04
C ASP A 43 7.67 -3.35 -5.37
N HIS A 44 8.30 -2.98 -4.26
CA HIS A 44 8.03 -1.69 -3.60
C HIS A 44 8.50 -0.50 -4.44
N ILE A 45 9.65 -0.59 -5.09
CA ILE A 45 10.26 0.52 -5.85
C ILE A 45 9.60 0.66 -7.22
N GLN A 46 9.53 -0.43 -7.99
CA GLN A 46 9.05 -0.40 -9.38
C GLN A 46 7.53 -0.48 -9.46
N ASN A 47 6.93 -1.45 -8.78
CA ASN A 47 5.51 -1.74 -8.88
C ASN A 47 4.67 -0.93 -7.90
N LYS A 48 5.32 -0.18 -6.97
CA LYS A 48 4.65 0.57 -5.91
C LYS A 48 3.63 -0.28 -5.14
N LYS A 49 3.95 -1.56 -4.96
CA LYS A 49 3.06 -2.56 -4.37
C LYS A 49 3.71 -3.24 -3.16
N CYS A 50 2.99 -3.26 -2.06
CA CYS A 50 3.39 -4.01 -0.87
C CYS A 50 2.60 -5.31 -0.79
N LEU A 51 3.24 -6.46 -1.09
CA LEU A 51 2.59 -7.77 -1.06
C LEU A 51 2.11 -8.17 0.34
N ALA A 52 2.84 -7.74 1.37
CA ALA A 52 2.47 -7.97 2.77
C ALA A 52 1.31 -7.07 3.26
N GLY A 53 0.89 -6.07 2.48
CA GLY A 53 -0.18 -5.14 2.86
C GLY A 53 0.09 -4.34 4.13
N LYS A 54 1.35 -4.04 4.45
CA LYS A 54 1.78 -3.32 5.66
C LYS A 54 2.18 -1.86 5.38
N CYS A 55 2.72 -1.58 4.21
CA CYS A 55 3.19 -0.24 3.86
C CYS A 55 2.01 0.65 3.51
N LYS A 56 1.61 1.53 4.45
CA LYS A 56 0.43 2.39 4.29
C LYS A 56 0.45 3.22 3.00
N ASP A 57 1.60 3.75 2.62
CA ASP A 57 1.71 4.60 1.42
C ASP A 57 1.50 3.83 0.11
N LEU A 58 1.73 2.52 0.13
CA LEU A 58 1.56 1.65 -1.04
C LEU A 58 0.22 0.92 -1.06
N LEU A 59 -0.61 1.08 -0.02
CA LEU A 59 -1.94 0.50 0.01
C LEU A 59 -2.94 1.40 -0.71
N SER A 60 -3.82 0.81 -1.49
CA SER A 60 -5.01 1.45 -2.02
C SER A 60 -6.26 0.67 -1.59
N PHE A 61 -7.31 1.41 -1.23
CA PHE A 61 -8.59 0.80 -0.93
C PHE A 61 -9.51 0.92 -2.13
N VAL A 62 -9.99 -0.20 -2.60
CA VAL A 62 -10.86 -0.27 -3.77
C VAL A 62 -12.21 -0.82 -3.35
N VAL A 63 -13.26 -0.17 -3.83
CA VAL A 63 -14.64 -0.63 -3.63
C VAL A 63 -15.05 -1.48 -4.84
N ASP A 64 -15.55 -2.67 -4.56
CA ASP A 64 -16.14 -3.52 -5.59
C ASP A 64 -17.58 -3.03 -5.87
N PRO A 65 -17.83 -2.52 -7.08
CA PRO A 65 -19.17 -2.03 -7.43
C PRO A 65 -20.21 -3.14 -7.49
N GLU A 66 -19.81 -4.42 -7.61
CA GLU A 66 -20.74 -5.54 -7.69
C GLU A 66 -21.31 -5.93 -6.33
N THR A 67 -20.50 -5.86 -5.30
CA THR A 67 -20.89 -6.20 -3.92
C THR A 67 -21.36 -4.99 -3.11
N CYS A 68 -21.03 -3.77 -3.57
CA CYS A 68 -21.44 -2.54 -2.90
C CYS A 68 -22.91 -2.22 -3.14
N ILE A 69 -23.71 -2.15 -2.08
CA ILE A 69 -25.14 -1.80 -2.15
C ILE A 69 -25.41 -0.30 -1.94
N GLY A 70 -24.39 0.53 -1.80
CA GLY A 70 -24.56 1.98 -1.59
C GLY A 70 -25.14 2.39 -0.24
N CYS A 71 -25.02 1.59 0.80
CA CYS A 71 -25.61 1.84 2.13
C CYS A 71 -25.01 3.06 2.87
N LYS A 72 -23.93 3.66 2.36
CA LYS A 72 -23.27 4.88 2.89
C LYS A 72 -22.72 4.76 4.33
N LEU A 73 -22.69 3.58 4.93
CA LEU A 73 -22.12 3.40 6.27
C LEU A 73 -20.62 3.77 6.32
N CYS A 74 -19.87 3.38 5.31
CA CYS A 74 -18.45 3.71 5.20
C CYS A 74 -18.17 5.22 5.16
N LEU A 75 -19.09 6.04 4.60
CA LEU A 75 -18.96 7.49 4.62
C LEU A 75 -19.02 8.04 6.06
N LYS A 76 -19.95 7.55 6.86
CA LYS A 76 -20.14 8.01 8.25
C LYS A 76 -18.92 7.68 9.14
N HIS A 77 -18.23 6.60 8.84
CA HIS A 77 -17.07 6.12 9.60
C HIS A 77 -15.73 6.60 9.02
N CYS A 78 -15.73 7.38 7.94
CA CYS A 78 -14.50 7.90 7.35
C CYS A 78 -14.08 9.22 8.02
N PRO A 79 -13.00 9.23 8.83
CA PRO A 79 -12.56 10.46 9.51
C PRO A 79 -11.97 11.49 8.54
N ALA A 80 -11.48 11.05 7.38
CA ALA A 80 -10.89 11.92 6.36
C ALA A 80 -11.88 12.39 5.29
N ASN A 81 -13.17 11.99 5.37
CA ASN A 81 -14.18 12.27 4.36
C ASN A 81 -13.71 11.94 2.91
N ALA A 82 -12.91 10.90 2.79
CA ALA A 82 -12.31 10.47 1.52
C ALA A 82 -13.25 9.62 0.65
N ILE A 83 -14.47 9.35 1.12
CA ILE A 83 -15.41 8.48 0.42
C ILE A 83 -16.52 9.35 -0.18
N VAL A 84 -16.73 9.20 -1.47
CA VAL A 84 -17.73 9.95 -2.25
C VAL A 84 -18.73 8.98 -2.87
N VAL A 85 -20.01 9.38 -2.88
CA VAL A 85 -21.03 8.63 -3.60
C VAL A 85 -20.92 8.94 -5.08
N ASN A 86 -20.73 7.94 -5.90
CA ASN A 86 -20.76 8.10 -7.34
C ASN A 86 -22.21 8.02 -7.84
N GLU A 87 -22.83 9.18 -8.00
CA GLU A 87 -24.19 9.28 -8.53
C GLU A 87 -24.25 9.24 -10.06
N LYS A 88 -23.12 9.49 -10.71
CA LYS A 88 -23.01 9.62 -12.19
C LYS A 88 -22.15 8.53 -12.81
N GLY A 89 -21.64 7.58 -12.06
CA GLY A 89 -20.84 6.51 -12.60
C GLY A 89 -21.67 5.60 -13.49
N GLU A 90 -21.08 5.14 -14.58
CA GLU A 90 -21.68 4.11 -15.42
C GLU A 90 -21.94 2.86 -14.57
N VAL A 91 -23.17 2.72 -14.18
CA VAL A 91 -23.65 1.50 -13.51
C VAL A 91 -23.66 0.43 -14.60
N LYS A 92 -22.82 -0.60 -14.43
CA LYS A 92 -22.89 -1.76 -15.34
C LYS A 92 -24.36 -2.20 -15.49
N PRO A 93 -24.79 -2.58 -16.70
CA PRO A 93 -26.17 -2.93 -16.96
C PRO A 93 -26.64 -4.01 -15.98
N GLY A 94 -27.65 -3.68 -15.15
CA GLY A 94 -28.23 -4.54 -14.12
C GLY A 94 -28.16 -4.04 -12.68
N LYS A 95 -27.40 -2.99 -12.35
CA LYS A 95 -27.34 -2.42 -10.99
C LYS A 95 -28.01 -1.04 -10.92
N LYS A 96 -29.03 -0.95 -10.06
CA LYS A 96 -29.84 0.27 -9.84
C LYS A 96 -29.38 1.13 -8.66
N LEU A 97 -28.27 0.82 -7.98
CA LEU A 97 -27.85 1.50 -6.76
C LEU A 97 -26.56 2.26 -6.98
N PRO A 98 -26.43 3.52 -6.45
CA PRO A 98 -25.18 4.23 -6.46
C PRO A 98 -24.14 3.47 -5.62
N TYR A 99 -22.93 3.34 -6.10
CA TYR A 99 -21.82 2.79 -5.36
C TYR A 99 -20.92 3.91 -4.83
N VAL A 100 -20.08 3.61 -3.86
CA VAL A 100 -19.15 4.57 -3.28
C VAL A 100 -17.76 4.43 -3.91
N VAL A 101 -17.05 5.54 -4.04
CA VAL A 101 -15.66 5.59 -4.53
C VAL A 101 -14.79 6.21 -3.45
N ILE A 102 -13.59 5.68 -3.27
CA ILE A 102 -12.62 6.18 -2.30
C ILE A 102 -11.60 7.05 -3.03
N ASP A 103 -11.52 8.32 -2.64
CA ASP A 103 -10.49 9.24 -3.09
C ASP A 103 -9.17 8.90 -2.41
N GLN A 104 -8.24 8.32 -3.16
CA GLN A 104 -6.94 7.89 -2.65
C GLN A 104 -6.06 9.05 -2.17
N SER A 105 -6.28 10.27 -2.68
CA SER A 105 -5.51 11.45 -2.30
C SER A 105 -5.89 11.97 -0.91
N LYS A 106 -7.15 11.81 -0.52
CA LYS A 106 -7.67 12.20 0.81
C LYS A 106 -7.64 11.05 1.82
N CYS A 107 -7.48 9.83 1.34
CA CYS A 107 -7.56 8.63 2.17
C CYS A 107 -6.32 8.50 3.05
N ILE A 108 -6.49 8.56 4.37
CA ILE A 108 -5.43 8.31 5.36
C ILE A 108 -5.16 6.82 5.60
N LYS A 109 -5.81 5.95 4.85
CA LYS A 109 -5.59 4.49 4.86
C LYS A 109 -5.75 3.83 6.24
N CYS A 110 -6.67 4.34 7.06
CA CYS A 110 -6.93 3.85 8.42
C CYS A 110 -7.64 2.48 8.48
N GLY A 111 -8.38 2.09 7.44
CA GLY A 111 -9.09 0.82 7.37
C GLY A 111 -10.52 0.83 7.96
N ALA A 112 -10.96 1.89 8.64
CA ALA A 112 -12.28 1.96 9.27
C ALA A 112 -13.46 1.67 8.33
N CYS A 113 -13.32 2.02 7.06
CA CYS A 113 -14.33 1.73 6.04
C CYS A 113 -14.47 0.23 5.74
N ILE A 114 -13.40 -0.54 5.86
CA ILE A 114 -13.42 -2.00 5.66
C ILE A 114 -14.17 -2.65 6.81
N ASP A 115 -13.85 -2.25 8.05
CA ASP A 115 -14.47 -2.80 9.26
C ASP A 115 -15.96 -2.47 9.34
N SER A 116 -16.33 -1.27 8.84
CA SER A 116 -17.73 -0.83 8.80
C SER A 116 -18.56 -1.49 7.68
N CYS A 117 -17.92 -2.10 6.70
CA CYS A 117 -18.61 -2.67 5.55
C CYS A 117 -19.12 -4.09 5.83
N LYS A 118 -20.40 -4.22 6.12
CA LYS A 118 -21.06 -5.52 6.34
C LYS A 118 -21.01 -6.45 5.11
N PHE A 119 -20.89 -5.87 3.91
CA PHE A 119 -20.92 -6.60 2.64
C PHE A 119 -19.51 -6.94 2.13
N LYS A 120 -18.44 -6.56 2.88
CA LYS A 120 -17.05 -6.79 2.52
C LYS A 120 -16.68 -6.33 1.10
N SER A 121 -17.36 -5.28 0.63
CA SER A 121 -17.17 -4.73 -0.72
C SER A 121 -15.94 -3.83 -0.84
N ILE A 122 -15.18 -3.60 0.23
CA ILE A 122 -13.95 -2.80 0.24
C ILE A 122 -12.77 -3.72 0.48
N SER A 123 -11.84 -3.74 -0.46
CA SER A 123 -10.62 -4.55 -0.40
C SER A 123 -9.36 -3.69 -0.41
N LYS A 124 -8.29 -4.23 0.16
CA LYS A 124 -6.93 -3.67 0.05
C LYS A 124 -6.30 -4.17 -1.25
N LYS A 125 -5.73 -3.25 -2.01
CA LYS A 125 -5.01 -3.57 -3.24
C LYS A 125 -3.61 -2.98 -3.20
#